data_7bbc7c743b33a8ac7a5c9374b50674ca
#
_entry.id   7bbc7c743b33a8ac7a5c9374b50674ca
#
_cell.length_a   1.000
_cell.length_b   1.000
_cell.length_c   1.000
_cell.angle_alpha   90.00
_cell.angle_beta   90.00
_cell.angle_gamma   90.00
#
_symmetry.space_group_name_H-M   'P 1'
#
loop_
_entity.id
_entity.type
_entity.pdbx_description
1 polymer ?
#
loop_
_entity_poly.entity_id
_entity_poly.type
_entity_poly.pdbx_seq_one_letter_code
_entity_poly.pdbx_strand_id
1 'polypeptide(L)'
;MKCKSVGIIGSGIQGVCVGLQLIKKGIPVTIFDRHDPLSSEFKAASYGNAGHFSPYAVLQFNRPDVLYDVPKMLLSSYGPLALKWNYIPKMIPWFLNYLKNCNKKSALHTAKYMHQILNLSNDAYEEIFKEIDISNLVEKKGIIYIWTNKNLKSRNFEIKVRDDLGIKQKLLTQKEILELEPNLNPVFDAGVIYESAMHAKDPH
;
A
#
# COMPACT_ATOMS: atom_id res chain seq x y z
N MET A 1 -32.10 14.15 -9.37
CA MET A 1 -31.63 14.03 -10.78
C MET A 1 -31.06 12.63 -10.99
N LYS A 2 -31.53 11.87 -12.00
CA LYS A 2 -30.84 10.64 -12.39
C LYS A 2 -29.59 11.01 -13.19
N CYS A 3 -28.43 10.54 -12.76
CA CYS A 3 -27.17 10.68 -13.51
C CYS A 3 -27.34 10.00 -14.88
N LYS A 4 -27.15 10.73 -15.99
CA LYS A 4 -27.33 10.19 -17.34
C LYS A 4 -26.11 9.46 -17.85
N SER A 5 -24.93 9.92 -17.49
CA SER A 5 -23.62 9.32 -17.84
C SER A 5 -22.53 9.89 -16.95
N VAL A 6 -21.39 9.20 -16.88
CA VAL A 6 -20.22 9.63 -16.11
C VAL A 6 -19.00 9.63 -17.02
N GLY A 7 -18.23 10.73 -16.99
CA GLY A 7 -16.89 10.81 -17.56
C GLY A 7 -15.83 10.56 -16.48
N ILE A 8 -14.89 9.67 -16.75
CA ILE A 8 -13.76 9.37 -15.88
C ILE A 8 -12.47 9.84 -16.54
N ILE A 9 -11.67 10.60 -15.83
CA ILE A 9 -10.35 11.05 -16.31
C ILE A 9 -9.28 10.14 -15.74
N GLY A 10 -8.61 9.41 -16.62
CA GLY A 10 -7.58 8.43 -16.30
C GLY A 10 -8.07 6.99 -16.39
N SER A 11 -7.37 6.16 -17.18
CA SER A 11 -7.63 4.73 -17.38
C SER A 11 -6.68 3.83 -16.55
N GLY A 12 -6.08 4.36 -15.50
CA GLY A 12 -5.39 3.55 -14.50
C GLY A 12 -6.36 2.67 -13.72
N ILE A 13 -5.84 1.75 -12.90
CA ILE A 13 -6.63 0.75 -12.17
C ILE A 13 -7.84 1.35 -11.43
N GLN A 14 -7.69 2.52 -10.82
CA GLN A 14 -8.79 3.17 -10.12
C GLN A 14 -9.92 3.61 -11.06
N GLY A 15 -9.57 4.25 -12.18
CA GLY A 15 -10.55 4.69 -13.19
C GLY A 15 -11.30 3.52 -13.80
N VAL A 16 -10.59 2.45 -14.12
CA VAL A 16 -11.19 1.22 -14.68
C VAL A 16 -12.11 0.55 -13.65
N CYS A 17 -11.69 0.36 -12.40
CA CYS A 17 -12.52 -0.25 -11.36
C CYS A 17 -13.79 0.57 -11.08
N VAL A 18 -13.68 1.90 -10.97
CA VAL A 18 -14.85 2.78 -10.80
C VAL A 18 -15.78 2.69 -12.01
N GLY A 19 -15.22 2.72 -13.23
CA GLY A 19 -15.98 2.59 -14.47
C GLY A 19 -16.77 1.29 -14.52
N LEU A 20 -16.12 0.17 -14.20
CA LEU A 20 -16.75 -1.15 -14.15
C LEU A 20 -17.93 -1.18 -13.17
N GLN A 21 -17.76 -0.68 -11.95
CA GLN A 21 -18.84 -0.63 -10.96
C GLN A 21 -20.01 0.26 -11.36
N LEU A 22 -19.76 1.36 -12.07
CA LEU A 22 -20.81 2.23 -12.60
C LEU A 22 -21.58 1.55 -13.73
N ILE A 23 -20.90 0.87 -14.65
CA ILE A 23 -21.52 0.12 -15.74
C ILE A 23 -22.42 -1.01 -15.17
N LYS A 24 -21.96 -1.74 -14.17
CA LYS A 24 -22.78 -2.76 -13.46
C LYS A 24 -24.05 -2.18 -12.85
N LYS A 25 -24.07 -0.90 -12.50
CA LYS A 25 -25.25 -0.16 -12.02
C LYS A 25 -26.09 0.43 -13.16
N GLY A 26 -25.80 0.11 -14.40
CA GLY A 26 -26.51 0.62 -15.57
C GLY A 26 -26.22 2.09 -15.89
N ILE A 27 -25.12 2.64 -15.41
CA ILE A 27 -24.70 4.02 -15.70
C ILE A 27 -23.68 4.00 -16.84
N PRO A 28 -23.97 4.64 -18.00
CA PRO A 28 -23.01 4.75 -19.09
C PRO A 28 -21.75 5.50 -18.65
N VAL A 29 -20.57 4.97 -19.03
CA VAL A 29 -19.28 5.53 -18.67
C VAL A 29 -18.44 5.79 -19.92
N THR A 30 -17.76 6.93 -19.93
CA THR A 30 -16.70 7.24 -20.90
C THR A 30 -15.42 7.51 -20.12
N ILE A 31 -14.35 6.78 -20.45
CA ILE A 31 -13.03 7.00 -19.86
C ILE A 31 -12.19 7.84 -20.83
N PHE A 32 -11.57 8.90 -20.33
CA PHE A 32 -10.66 9.77 -21.07
C PHE A 32 -9.25 9.57 -20.52
N ASP A 33 -8.30 9.27 -21.41
CA ASP A 33 -6.88 9.19 -21.05
C ASP A 33 -6.03 9.88 -22.14
N ARG A 34 -4.79 10.22 -21.81
CA ARG A 34 -3.82 10.79 -22.75
C ARG A 34 -3.23 9.73 -23.69
N HIS A 35 -3.20 8.50 -23.23
CA HIS A 35 -2.62 7.37 -23.94
C HIS A 35 -3.64 6.24 -24.08
N ASP A 36 -3.55 5.50 -25.17
CA ASP A 36 -4.29 4.26 -25.33
C ASP A 36 -3.77 3.24 -24.29
N PRO A 37 -4.65 2.64 -23.45
CA PRO A 37 -4.24 1.65 -22.45
C PRO A 37 -3.53 0.43 -23.04
N LEU A 38 -3.75 0.14 -24.33
CA LEU A 38 -3.11 -0.98 -25.05
C LEU A 38 -1.81 -0.59 -25.73
N SER A 39 -1.42 0.67 -25.67
CA SER A 39 -0.17 1.13 -26.29
C SER A 39 1.03 0.94 -25.35
N SER A 40 2.22 0.80 -25.94
CA SER A 40 3.49 0.80 -25.17
C SER A 40 3.81 2.14 -24.48
N GLU A 41 3.06 3.21 -24.81
CA GLU A 41 3.21 4.53 -24.21
C GLU A 41 2.34 4.73 -22.97
N PHE A 42 1.55 3.74 -22.56
CA PHE A 42 0.68 3.83 -21.40
C PHE A 42 1.49 4.07 -20.11
N LYS A 43 1.15 5.14 -19.38
CA LYS A 43 1.91 5.61 -18.21
C LYS A 43 1.01 5.89 -17.00
N ALA A 44 0.06 5.01 -16.74
CA ALA A 44 -0.70 5.11 -15.50
C ALA A 44 0.20 4.81 -14.28
N ALA A 45 -0.08 5.43 -13.14
CA ALA A 45 0.66 5.14 -11.90
C ALA A 45 0.49 3.69 -11.41
N SER A 46 -0.53 2.98 -11.89
CA SER A 46 -0.74 1.55 -11.63
C SER A 46 0.10 0.65 -12.54
N TYR A 47 0.59 1.16 -13.65
CA TYR A 47 1.45 0.42 -14.56
C TYR A 47 2.89 0.42 -14.05
N GLY A 48 3.47 -0.74 -13.83
CA GLY A 48 4.82 -0.88 -13.30
C GLY A 48 4.98 -0.48 -11.83
N ASN A 49 3.89 -0.44 -11.04
CA ASN A 49 3.97 -0.26 -9.59
C ASN A 49 4.39 -1.57 -8.90
N ALA A 50 4.43 -1.59 -7.56
CA ALA A 50 4.81 -2.78 -6.80
C ALA A 50 3.78 -3.93 -6.89
N GLY A 51 2.62 -3.73 -7.49
CA GLY A 51 1.59 -4.76 -7.69
C GLY A 51 0.97 -5.32 -6.40
N HIS A 52 1.15 -4.66 -5.25
CA HIS A 52 0.68 -5.18 -3.97
C HIS A 52 -0.76 -4.77 -3.66
N PHE A 53 -1.57 -5.74 -3.25
CA PHE A 53 -2.87 -5.54 -2.63
C PHE A 53 -2.70 -5.66 -1.11
N SER A 54 -2.73 -4.53 -0.41
CA SER A 54 -2.26 -4.43 0.97
C SER A 54 -3.33 -3.92 1.94
N PRO A 55 -4.37 -4.70 2.27
CA PRO A 55 -5.45 -4.27 3.18
C PRO A 55 -4.96 -3.97 4.61
N TYR A 56 -3.80 -4.48 4.97
CA TYR A 56 -3.13 -4.27 6.25
C TYR A 56 -2.36 -2.93 6.34
N ALA A 57 -2.21 -2.18 5.23
CA ALA A 57 -1.39 -0.97 5.15
C ALA A 57 -2.08 0.27 5.75
N VAL A 58 -2.59 0.14 6.97
CA VAL A 58 -3.38 1.16 7.67
C VAL A 58 -2.53 2.27 8.31
N LEU A 59 -1.25 1.98 8.59
CA LEU A 59 -0.35 2.93 9.24
C LEU A 59 0.44 3.74 8.23
N GLN A 60 0.39 5.05 8.42
CA GLN A 60 1.11 6.02 7.60
C GLN A 60 2.45 6.42 8.24
N PHE A 61 3.27 7.20 7.52
CA PHE A 61 4.56 7.67 8.00
C PHE A 61 4.48 8.81 9.04
N ASN A 62 3.29 9.28 9.41
CA ASN A 62 3.09 10.34 10.40
C ASN A 62 3.15 9.84 11.86
N ARG A 63 4.07 8.94 12.15
CA ARG A 63 4.30 8.37 13.48
C ARG A 63 5.54 8.98 14.13
N PRO A 64 5.56 9.11 15.46
CA PRO A 64 6.71 9.67 16.18
C PRO A 64 8.02 8.89 15.96
N ASP A 65 7.93 7.56 15.87
CA ASP A 65 9.06 6.65 15.66
C ASP A 65 9.79 6.94 14.34
N VAL A 66 9.05 7.28 13.29
CA VAL A 66 9.64 7.62 11.98
C VAL A 66 10.54 8.85 12.06
N LEU A 67 10.17 9.84 12.88
CA LEU A 67 10.98 11.07 13.02
C LEU A 67 12.38 10.81 13.58
N TYR A 68 12.53 9.82 14.44
CA TYR A 68 13.85 9.43 14.98
C TYR A 68 14.75 8.78 13.92
N ASP A 69 14.16 8.15 12.91
CA ASP A 69 14.90 7.48 11.83
C ASP A 69 15.26 8.44 10.67
N VAL A 70 14.59 9.60 10.56
CA VAL A 70 14.82 10.57 9.47
C VAL A 70 16.29 10.99 9.31
N PRO A 71 17.05 11.36 10.38
CA PRO A 71 18.45 11.73 10.22
C PRO A 71 19.29 10.58 9.63
N LYS A 72 19.06 9.35 10.09
CA LYS A 72 19.74 8.16 9.59
C LYS A 72 19.40 7.88 8.12
N MET A 73 18.14 8.05 7.75
CA MET A 73 17.67 7.88 6.37
C MET A 73 18.30 8.89 5.41
N LEU A 74 18.47 10.14 5.86
CA LEU A 74 19.08 11.22 5.06
C LEU A 74 20.59 11.08 4.91
N LEU A 75 21.27 10.55 5.92
CA LEU A 75 22.73 10.38 5.92
C LEU A 75 23.18 9.11 5.20
N SER A 76 22.27 8.20 4.91
CA SER A 76 22.58 6.95 4.22
C SER A 76 22.52 7.13 2.71
N SER A 77 23.57 6.75 2.00
CA SER A 77 23.61 6.73 0.52
C SER A 77 22.56 5.77 -0.08
N TYR A 78 22.11 4.81 0.69
CA TYR A 78 21.06 3.83 0.32
C TYR A 78 19.74 4.08 1.06
N GLY A 79 19.62 5.25 1.71
CA GLY A 79 18.43 5.60 2.47
C GLY A 79 17.20 5.79 1.59
N PRO A 80 16.01 5.47 2.09
CA PRO A 80 14.76 5.63 1.34
C PRO A 80 14.32 7.09 1.20
N LEU A 81 15.02 8.02 1.84
CA LEU A 81 14.68 9.44 1.86
C LEU A 81 15.79 10.28 1.22
N ALA A 82 15.44 10.99 0.15
CA ALA A 82 16.30 11.96 -0.49
C ALA A 82 15.64 13.35 -0.48
N LEU A 83 16.42 14.38 -0.14
CA LEU A 83 15.97 15.77 -0.14
C LEU A 83 16.59 16.54 -1.29
N LYS A 84 15.75 17.23 -2.06
CA LYS A 84 16.20 18.24 -3.01
C LYS A 84 16.33 19.57 -2.29
N TRP A 85 17.55 19.93 -1.89
CA TRP A 85 17.85 21.05 -0.98
C TRP A 85 17.26 22.39 -1.43
N ASN A 86 17.31 22.71 -2.72
CA ASN A 86 16.75 23.93 -3.28
C ASN A 86 15.21 23.98 -3.27
N TYR A 87 14.54 22.86 -2.96
CA TYR A 87 13.09 22.78 -2.86
C TYR A 87 12.56 22.90 -1.42
N ILE A 88 13.46 22.75 -0.43
CA ILE A 88 13.10 22.78 1.01
C ILE A 88 12.31 24.04 1.38
N PRO A 89 12.69 25.27 0.98
CA PRO A 89 11.92 26.45 1.35
C PRO A 89 10.44 26.39 0.94
N LYS A 90 10.15 25.78 -0.23
CA LYS A 90 8.80 25.60 -0.72
C LYS A 90 8.00 24.53 0.05
N MET A 91 8.71 23.59 0.68
CA MET A 91 8.11 22.50 1.46
C MET A 91 7.86 22.87 2.92
N ILE A 92 8.41 23.97 3.44
CA ILE A 92 8.31 24.33 4.85
C ILE A 92 6.85 24.31 5.36
N PRO A 93 5.85 24.92 4.71
CA PRO A 93 4.47 24.93 5.20
C PRO A 93 3.89 23.51 5.31
N TRP A 94 4.17 22.66 4.31
CA TRP A 94 3.77 21.26 4.32
C TRP A 94 4.47 20.51 5.45
N PHE A 95 5.77 20.71 5.64
CA PHE A 95 6.58 20.01 6.63
C PHE A 95 6.14 20.37 8.06
N LEU A 96 5.81 21.62 8.33
CA LEU A 96 5.26 22.03 9.62
C LEU A 96 3.92 21.35 9.92
N ASN A 97 3.03 21.27 8.92
CA ASN A 97 1.78 20.53 9.06
C ASN A 97 1.99 19.03 9.24
N TYR A 98 2.95 18.45 8.55
CA TYR A 98 3.33 17.05 8.72
C TYR A 98 3.82 16.79 10.15
N LEU A 99 4.78 17.59 10.67
CA LEU A 99 5.29 17.47 12.04
C LEU A 99 4.18 17.61 13.10
N LYS A 100 3.27 18.55 12.92
CA LYS A 100 2.11 18.73 13.81
C LYS A 100 1.26 17.44 13.89
N ASN A 101 1.19 16.66 12.81
CA ASN A 101 0.43 15.43 12.76
C ASN A 101 1.26 14.18 13.06
N CYS A 102 2.59 14.30 13.28
CA CYS A 102 3.45 13.20 13.70
C CYS A 102 3.30 12.90 15.19
N ASN A 103 2.13 12.41 15.58
CA ASN A 103 1.84 12.00 16.93
C ASN A 103 0.94 10.76 16.97
N LYS A 104 0.95 10.06 18.10
CA LYS A 104 0.21 8.82 18.29
C LYS A 104 -1.29 8.98 18.05
N LYS A 105 -1.89 10.09 18.49
CA LYS A 105 -3.33 10.36 18.32
C LYS A 105 -3.71 10.45 16.84
N SER A 106 -2.96 11.23 16.08
CA SER A 106 -3.18 11.37 14.63
C SER A 106 -2.93 10.06 13.88
N ALA A 107 -1.89 9.31 14.25
CA ALA A 107 -1.60 8.01 13.65
C ALA A 107 -2.73 7.01 13.88
N LEU A 108 -3.25 6.90 15.11
CA LEU A 108 -4.38 6.01 15.43
C LEU A 108 -5.68 6.44 14.73
N HIS A 109 -5.94 7.76 14.67
CA HIS A 109 -7.08 8.30 13.96
C HIS A 109 -7.02 7.91 12.47
N THR A 110 -5.90 8.17 11.82
CA THR A 110 -5.71 7.80 10.40
C THR A 110 -5.84 6.29 10.20
N ALA A 111 -5.20 5.47 11.04
CA ALA A 111 -5.26 4.02 10.93
C ALA A 111 -6.70 3.49 11.00
N LYS A 112 -7.51 4.02 11.92
CA LYS A 112 -8.92 3.64 12.06
C LYS A 112 -9.72 3.89 10.77
N TYR A 113 -9.61 5.07 10.17
CA TYR A 113 -10.38 5.40 8.97
C TYR A 113 -9.81 4.73 7.70
N MET A 114 -8.49 4.60 7.62
CA MET A 114 -7.87 3.80 6.54
C MET A 114 -8.34 2.36 6.60
N HIS A 115 -8.42 1.76 7.79
CA HIS A 115 -8.93 0.39 7.94
C HIS A 115 -10.35 0.23 7.43
N GLN A 116 -11.25 1.18 7.70
CA GLN A 116 -12.63 1.12 7.21
C GLN A 116 -12.73 1.03 5.68
N ILE A 117 -11.81 1.69 4.97
CA ILE A 117 -11.75 1.65 3.50
C ILE A 117 -11.03 0.40 3.02
N LEU A 118 -9.84 0.13 3.57
CA LEU A 118 -8.98 -0.95 3.11
C LEU A 118 -9.54 -2.34 3.42
N ASN A 119 -10.32 -2.48 4.50
CA ASN A 119 -10.96 -3.74 4.85
C ASN A 119 -11.98 -4.21 3.80
N LEU A 120 -12.51 -3.30 2.99
CA LEU A 120 -13.44 -3.61 1.91
C LEU A 120 -12.72 -3.96 0.59
N SER A 121 -11.41 -3.72 0.50
CA SER A 121 -10.69 -3.82 -0.78
C SER A 121 -10.61 -5.26 -1.30
N ASN A 122 -10.34 -6.23 -0.44
CA ASN A 122 -10.23 -7.62 -0.87
C ASN A 122 -11.56 -8.15 -1.40
N ASP A 123 -12.67 -7.88 -0.71
CA ASP A 123 -14.00 -8.31 -1.15
C ASP A 123 -14.36 -7.67 -2.49
N ALA A 124 -14.05 -6.38 -2.66
CA ALA A 124 -14.29 -5.66 -3.92
C ALA A 124 -13.46 -6.24 -5.09
N TYR A 125 -12.22 -6.64 -4.85
CA TYR A 125 -11.39 -7.31 -5.85
C TYR A 125 -11.89 -8.73 -6.13
N GLU A 126 -12.28 -9.50 -5.10
CA GLU A 126 -12.85 -10.85 -5.29
C GLU A 126 -14.12 -10.84 -6.15
N GLU A 127 -14.94 -9.79 -6.07
CA GLU A 127 -16.08 -9.62 -6.98
C GLU A 127 -15.66 -9.45 -8.44
N ILE A 128 -14.58 -8.71 -8.70
CA ILE A 128 -14.02 -8.55 -10.05
C ILE A 128 -13.38 -9.86 -10.51
N PHE A 129 -12.65 -10.53 -9.63
CA PHE A 129 -11.94 -11.77 -9.93
C PHE A 129 -12.87 -12.96 -10.24
N LYS A 130 -14.14 -12.91 -9.85
CA LYS A 130 -15.13 -13.90 -10.27
C LYS A 130 -15.51 -13.80 -11.75
N GLU A 131 -15.26 -12.65 -12.37
CA GLU A 131 -15.65 -12.38 -13.76
C GLU A 131 -14.51 -12.56 -14.76
N ILE A 132 -13.26 -12.57 -14.26
CA ILE A 132 -12.05 -12.73 -15.07
C ILE A 132 -11.15 -13.81 -14.48
N ASP A 133 -10.50 -14.59 -15.34
CA ASP A 133 -9.46 -15.52 -14.88
C ASP A 133 -8.20 -14.75 -14.49
N ILE A 134 -7.90 -14.77 -13.21
CA ILE A 134 -6.74 -14.09 -12.62
C ILE A 134 -5.59 -15.04 -12.28
N SER A 135 -5.71 -16.32 -12.55
CA SER A 135 -4.74 -17.35 -12.11
C SER A 135 -3.31 -17.04 -12.56
N ASN A 136 -3.18 -16.44 -13.75
CA ASN A 136 -1.90 -16.00 -14.30
C ASN A 136 -1.49 -14.58 -13.93
N LEU A 137 -2.36 -13.80 -13.30
CA LEU A 137 -2.16 -12.37 -13.03
C LEU A 137 -1.88 -12.07 -11.57
N VAL A 138 -2.49 -12.80 -10.64
CA VAL A 138 -2.44 -12.50 -9.20
C VAL A 138 -2.08 -13.74 -8.39
N GLU A 139 -1.20 -13.56 -7.42
CA GLU A 139 -0.90 -14.56 -6.40
C GLU A 139 -1.48 -14.15 -5.04
N LYS A 140 -2.11 -15.14 -4.36
CA LYS A 140 -2.74 -14.98 -3.03
C LYS A 140 -1.94 -15.72 -1.97
N LYS A 141 -0.62 -15.46 -1.91
CA LYS A 141 0.30 -16.15 -0.97
C LYS A 141 0.63 -15.33 0.28
N GLY A 142 0.05 -14.15 0.41
CA GLY A 142 0.41 -13.21 1.45
C GLY A 142 1.69 -12.43 1.14
N ILE A 143 2.12 -11.62 2.11
CA ILE A 143 3.36 -10.84 2.04
C ILE A 143 4.08 -10.97 3.39
N ILE A 144 5.39 -11.17 3.34
CA ILE A 144 6.24 -11.22 4.52
C ILE A 144 7.06 -9.92 4.61
N TYR A 145 6.98 -9.25 5.76
CA TYR A 145 7.90 -8.17 6.13
C TYR A 145 8.95 -8.71 7.08
N ILE A 146 10.22 -8.45 6.81
CA ILE A 146 11.36 -8.90 7.61
C ILE A 146 12.09 -7.72 8.24
N TRP A 147 12.72 -7.93 9.38
CA TRP A 147 13.51 -6.93 10.10
C TRP A 147 14.91 -7.41 10.37
N THR A 148 15.86 -6.51 10.18
CA THR A 148 17.29 -6.74 10.42
C THR A 148 17.73 -6.32 11.84
N ASN A 149 16.81 -5.86 12.67
CA ASN A 149 17.09 -5.36 14.01
C ASN A 149 16.22 -6.12 15.04
N LYS A 150 16.87 -6.70 16.05
CA LYS A 150 16.23 -7.41 17.18
C LYS A 150 15.31 -6.52 18.01
N ASN A 151 15.34 -5.21 17.82
CA ASN A 151 14.57 -4.28 18.62
C ASN A 151 13.10 -4.25 18.19
N LEU A 152 12.34 -5.31 18.51
CA LEU A 152 10.89 -5.39 18.32
C LEU A 152 10.11 -4.25 19.00
N LYS A 153 10.72 -3.50 19.93
CA LYS A 153 10.04 -2.39 20.63
C LYS A 153 9.51 -1.32 19.67
N SER A 154 10.25 -1.01 18.61
CA SER A 154 9.80 -0.05 17.59
C SER A 154 8.64 -0.59 16.75
N ARG A 155 8.52 -1.91 16.63
CA ARG A 155 7.46 -2.59 15.87
C ARG A 155 6.22 -2.90 16.71
N ASN A 156 6.34 -2.93 18.04
CA ASN A 156 5.23 -3.23 18.92
C ASN A 156 4.02 -2.30 18.73
N PHE A 157 4.28 -1.02 18.43
CA PHE A 157 3.20 -0.09 18.14
C PHE A 157 2.43 -0.47 16.87
N GLU A 158 3.12 -0.82 15.81
CA GLU A 158 2.51 -1.21 14.53
C GLU A 158 1.71 -2.51 14.66
N ILE A 159 2.31 -3.51 15.33
CA ILE A 159 1.70 -4.81 15.59
C ILE A 159 0.43 -4.60 16.41
N LYS A 160 0.53 -3.87 17.53
CA LYS A 160 -0.61 -3.60 18.39
C LYS A 160 -1.76 -2.87 17.69
N VAL A 161 -1.46 -1.86 16.88
CA VAL A 161 -2.52 -1.12 16.16
C VAL A 161 -3.25 -2.03 15.18
N ARG A 162 -2.54 -2.93 14.50
CA ARG A 162 -3.18 -3.88 13.58
C ARG A 162 -4.01 -4.92 14.33
N ASP A 163 -3.52 -5.42 15.48
CA ASP A 163 -4.28 -6.34 16.35
C ASP A 163 -5.54 -5.66 16.89
N ASP A 164 -5.44 -4.42 17.39
CA ASP A 164 -6.56 -3.63 17.89
C ASP A 164 -7.63 -3.36 16.78
N LEU A 165 -7.23 -3.34 15.52
CA LEU A 165 -8.12 -3.23 14.35
C LEU A 165 -8.60 -4.57 13.79
N GLY A 166 -8.20 -5.70 14.39
CA GLY A 166 -8.58 -7.03 13.93
C GLY A 166 -7.91 -7.49 12.63
N ILE A 167 -6.81 -6.84 12.23
CA ILE A 167 -6.04 -7.22 11.05
C ILE A 167 -5.24 -8.48 11.37
N LYS A 168 -5.52 -9.56 10.63
CA LYS A 168 -4.82 -10.83 10.80
C LYS A 168 -3.36 -10.69 10.41
N GLN A 169 -2.48 -10.99 11.36
CA GLN A 169 -1.03 -11.00 11.18
C GLN A 169 -0.42 -12.12 12.02
N LYS A 170 0.67 -12.70 11.55
CA LYS A 170 1.42 -13.72 12.30
C LYS A 170 2.88 -13.29 12.37
N LEU A 171 3.41 -13.19 13.59
CA LEU A 171 4.84 -12.98 13.81
C LEU A 171 5.59 -14.27 13.46
N LEU A 172 6.71 -14.11 12.78
CA LEU A 172 7.56 -15.21 12.34
C LEU A 172 8.96 -15.04 12.91
N THR A 173 9.51 -16.17 13.36
CA THR A 173 10.94 -16.30 13.66
C THR A 173 11.76 -16.39 12.37
N GLN A 174 13.06 -16.15 12.44
CA GLN A 174 13.97 -16.34 11.31
C GLN A 174 13.83 -17.75 10.69
N LYS A 175 13.70 -18.79 11.53
CA LYS A 175 13.55 -20.17 11.07
C LYS A 175 12.28 -20.35 10.25
N GLU A 176 11.13 -19.90 10.75
CA GLU A 176 9.85 -19.98 10.04
C GLU A 176 9.87 -19.22 8.71
N ILE A 177 10.57 -18.07 8.64
CA ILE A 177 10.74 -17.33 7.41
C ILE A 177 11.58 -18.11 6.40
N LEU A 178 12.68 -18.73 6.82
CA LEU A 178 13.52 -19.56 5.95
C LEU A 178 12.84 -20.84 5.49
N GLU A 179 11.88 -21.36 6.26
CA GLU A 179 11.02 -22.49 5.83
C GLU A 179 10.06 -22.06 4.71
N LEU A 180 9.56 -20.82 4.74
CA LEU A 180 8.69 -20.26 3.69
C LEU A 180 9.48 -19.79 2.47
N GLU A 181 10.63 -19.17 2.67
CA GLU A 181 11.47 -18.56 1.64
C GLU A 181 12.93 -19.02 1.80
N PRO A 182 13.27 -20.25 1.38
CA PRO A 182 14.59 -20.86 1.61
C PRO A 182 15.76 -20.12 0.95
N ASN A 183 15.48 -19.34 -0.08
CA ASN A 183 16.50 -18.60 -0.83
C ASN A 183 16.88 -17.24 -0.21
N LEU A 184 16.24 -16.83 0.90
CA LEU A 184 16.60 -15.61 1.58
C LEU A 184 17.92 -15.74 2.31
N ASN A 185 18.79 -14.73 2.20
CA ASN A 185 19.98 -14.63 3.04
C ASN A 185 19.54 -14.32 4.49
N PRO A 186 19.97 -15.11 5.52
CA PRO A 186 19.51 -15.00 6.90
C PRO A 186 20.12 -13.81 7.67
N VAL A 187 20.08 -12.61 7.08
CA VAL A 187 20.57 -11.36 7.69
C VAL A 187 19.49 -10.61 8.50
N PHE A 188 18.32 -11.21 8.69
CA PHE A 188 17.19 -10.68 9.46
C PHE A 188 16.96 -11.50 10.73
N ASP A 189 16.26 -10.93 11.71
CA ASP A 189 16.01 -11.58 13.00
C ASP A 189 14.58 -12.13 13.14
N ALA A 190 13.61 -11.44 12.58
CA ALA A 190 12.19 -11.77 12.67
C ALA A 190 11.40 -11.11 11.54
N GLY A 191 10.12 -11.45 11.43
CA GLY A 191 9.21 -10.86 10.47
C GLY A 191 7.75 -10.97 10.89
N VAL A 192 6.89 -10.51 9.99
CA VAL A 192 5.45 -10.68 10.09
C VAL A 192 4.90 -11.05 8.72
N ILE A 193 3.97 -12.00 8.69
CA ILE A 193 3.21 -12.34 7.48
C ILE A 193 1.79 -11.79 7.56
N TYR A 194 1.32 -11.22 6.45
CA TYR A 194 -0.06 -10.81 6.21
C TYR A 194 -0.65 -11.73 5.15
N GLU A 195 -1.34 -12.78 5.60
CA GLU A 195 -1.88 -13.83 4.70
C GLU A 195 -2.98 -13.30 3.77
N SER A 196 -3.68 -12.23 4.16
CA SER A 196 -4.71 -11.59 3.35
C SER A 196 -4.18 -10.74 2.19
N ALA A 197 -2.87 -10.54 2.12
CA ALA A 197 -2.25 -9.79 1.05
C ALA A 197 -2.18 -10.61 -0.24
N MET A 198 -2.24 -9.89 -1.36
CA MET A 198 -2.07 -10.47 -2.70
C MET A 198 -1.05 -9.63 -3.47
N HIS A 199 -0.55 -10.15 -4.56
CA HIS A 199 0.29 -9.38 -5.48
C HIS A 199 0.07 -9.76 -6.94
N ALA A 200 0.22 -8.77 -7.82
CA ALA A 200 0.28 -9.00 -9.24
C ALA A 200 1.64 -9.65 -9.58
N LYS A 201 1.63 -10.71 -10.39
CA LYS A 201 2.86 -11.39 -10.84
C LYS A 201 3.69 -10.50 -11.75
N ASP A 202 3.01 -9.75 -12.60
CA ASP A 202 3.60 -8.78 -13.49
C ASP A 202 2.74 -7.51 -13.49
N PRO A 203 3.25 -6.40 -12.91
CA PRO A 203 2.52 -5.13 -12.87
C PRO A 203 2.68 -4.29 -14.14
N HIS A 204 3.29 -4.84 -15.20
CA HIS A 204 3.45 -4.21 -16.52
C HIS A 204 2.37 -4.58 -17.51
#